data_c6fb61058c88e974653498b13bbdfab2
#
_entry.id   c6fb61058c88e974653498b13bbdfab2
#
_cell.length_a   1.000
_cell.length_b   1.000
_cell.length_c   1.000
_cell.angle_alpha   90.00
_cell.angle_beta   90.00
_cell.angle_gamma   90.00
#
_symmetry.space_group_name_H-M   'P 1'
#
loop_
_entity.id
_entity.type
_entity.pdbx_description
1 polymer ?
#
loop_
_entity_poly.entity_id
_entity_poly.type
_entity_poly.pdbx_seq_one_letter_code
_entity_poly.pdbx_strand_id
1 'polypeptide(L)'
;MELLWRVELENGATVTGSTLMQPGENRIVCDLPDDTLKSVTGAMLWDTEPGERIFINGFQSWTYSPECGVKDRTPSFASPLARFKPLGLERYGDYYFTDYPETPGVTHGESYAYWRRGEHFRLLGSLDESSGYTMIRYDANAGKLTLSRDCCGVRCNGEFHVFDLFYAEGAEKEGYDGWFAAMGLPKKPTERIAGYSSWYNRYQDIDEKCILS
;
A
#
# COMPACT_ATOMS: atom_id res chain seq x y z
N MET A 1 -8.36 -9.28 -15.18
CA MET A 1 -6.93 -8.93 -15.33
C MET A 1 -6.10 -10.12 -14.87
N GLU A 2 -4.98 -10.42 -15.51
CA GLU A 2 -4.11 -11.53 -15.11
C GLU A 2 -2.93 -11.01 -14.31
N LEU A 3 -2.78 -11.48 -13.08
CA LEU A 3 -1.63 -11.22 -12.20
C LEU A 3 -0.62 -12.35 -12.37
N LEU A 4 0.55 -12.04 -12.89
CA LEU A 4 1.70 -12.93 -12.91
C LEU A 4 2.47 -12.75 -11.61
N TRP A 5 2.78 -13.82 -10.88
CA TRP A 5 3.45 -13.74 -9.60
C TRP A 5 4.66 -14.66 -9.51
N ARG A 6 5.58 -14.28 -8.61
CA ARG A 6 6.85 -14.97 -8.40
C ARG A 6 7.26 -14.90 -6.93
N VAL A 7 7.66 -16.04 -6.39
CA VAL A 7 8.29 -16.19 -5.07
C VAL A 7 9.71 -16.70 -5.28
N GLU A 8 10.69 -16.03 -4.69
CA GLU A 8 12.09 -16.47 -4.67
C GLU A 8 12.48 -16.83 -3.24
N LEU A 9 13.24 -17.92 -3.10
CA LEU A 9 13.79 -18.41 -1.84
C LEU A 9 15.29 -18.16 -1.75
N GLU A 10 15.84 -18.14 -0.55
CA GLU A 10 17.27 -17.89 -0.32
C GLU A 10 18.17 -18.98 -0.93
N ASN A 11 17.70 -20.21 -1.03
CA ASN A 11 18.43 -21.30 -1.72
C ASN A 11 18.46 -21.15 -3.25
N GLY A 12 17.80 -20.11 -3.80
CA GLY A 12 17.71 -19.84 -5.23
C GLY A 12 16.54 -20.50 -5.94
N ALA A 13 15.72 -21.31 -5.26
CA ALA A 13 14.50 -21.85 -5.83
C ALA A 13 13.49 -20.73 -6.12
N THR A 14 12.69 -20.95 -7.15
CA THR A 14 11.68 -19.98 -7.59
C THR A 14 10.38 -20.71 -7.89
N VAL A 15 9.27 -20.19 -7.35
CA VAL A 15 7.91 -20.62 -7.67
C VAL A 15 7.21 -19.48 -8.39
N THR A 16 6.55 -19.77 -9.51
CA THR A 16 5.84 -18.79 -10.33
C THR A 16 4.46 -19.28 -10.70
N GLY A 17 3.55 -18.37 -10.92
CA GLY A 17 2.22 -18.70 -11.42
C GLY A 17 1.50 -17.48 -11.96
N SER A 18 0.25 -17.71 -12.35
CA SER A 18 -0.66 -16.65 -12.76
C SER A 18 -2.03 -16.84 -12.12
N THR A 19 -2.72 -15.75 -11.90
CA THR A 19 -4.08 -15.74 -11.32
C THR A 19 -4.93 -14.72 -12.04
N LEU A 20 -6.11 -15.14 -12.47
CA LEU A 20 -7.08 -14.25 -13.06
C LEU A 20 -7.80 -13.48 -11.94
N MET A 21 -7.46 -12.21 -11.76
CA MET A 21 -8.07 -11.32 -10.78
C MET A 21 -9.53 -11.06 -11.12
N GLN A 22 -10.39 -11.24 -10.13
CA GLN A 22 -11.83 -10.99 -10.20
C GLN A 22 -12.23 -9.88 -9.23
N PRO A 23 -13.35 -9.17 -9.46
CA PRO A 23 -13.92 -8.32 -8.42
C PRO A 23 -14.19 -9.11 -7.14
N GLY A 24 -13.84 -8.53 -5.98
CA GLY A 24 -13.91 -9.17 -4.68
C GLY A 24 -12.56 -9.69 -4.19
N GLU A 25 -12.59 -10.73 -3.37
CA GLU A 25 -11.41 -11.35 -2.76
C GLU A 25 -10.66 -12.23 -3.77
N ASN A 26 -9.34 -12.09 -3.78
CA ASN A 26 -8.41 -12.89 -4.57
C ASN A 26 -7.31 -13.39 -3.65
N ARG A 27 -7.40 -14.65 -3.26
CA ARG A 27 -6.42 -15.34 -2.41
C ARG A 27 -5.49 -16.17 -3.28
N ILE A 28 -4.23 -15.82 -3.32
CA ILE A 28 -3.23 -16.43 -4.19
C ILE A 28 -2.27 -17.20 -3.30
N VAL A 29 -2.35 -18.52 -3.38
CA VAL A 29 -1.57 -19.42 -2.54
C VAL A 29 -0.68 -20.33 -3.38
N CYS A 30 0.45 -20.75 -2.80
CA CYS A 30 1.31 -21.80 -3.36
C CYS A 30 1.94 -22.63 -2.24
N ASP A 31 2.43 -23.81 -2.57
CA ASP A 31 3.23 -24.63 -1.65
C ASP A 31 4.71 -24.29 -1.80
N LEU A 32 5.38 -24.01 -0.69
CA LEU A 32 6.80 -23.72 -0.63
C LEU A 32 7.56 -24.78 0.18
N PRO A 33 8.79 -25.13 -0.22
CA PRO A 33 9.66 -25.96 0.61
C PRO A 33 10.07 -25.22 1.89
N ASP A 34 10.59 -25.97 2.87
CA ASP A 34 11.15 -25.37 4.08
C ASP A 34 12.40 -24.56 3.77
N ASP A 35 12.24 -23.25 3.70
CA ASP A 35 13.31 -22.29 3.39
C ASP A 35 12.90 -20.88 3.83
N THR A 36 13.76 -19.92 3.55
CA THR A 36 13.57 -18.50 3.86
C THR A 36 13.17 -17.73 2.60
N LEU A 37 12.19 -16.86 2.72
CA LEU A 37 11.75 -15.99 1.63
C LEU A 37 12.81 -14.94 1.31
N LYS A 38 13.13 -14.81 0.03
CA LYS A 38 14.00 -13.77 -0.50
C LYS A 38 13.20 -12.63 -1.12
N SER A 39 12.20 -12.96 -1.93
CA SER A 39 11.30 -11.95 -2.52
C SER A 39 9.96 -12.54 -2.91
N VAL A 40 8.92 -11.72 -2.83
CA VAL A 40 7.58 -12.01 -3.35
C VAL A 40 7.16 -10.84 -4.22
N THR A 41 6.86 -11.10 -5.48
CA THR A 41 6.52 -10.08 -6.47
C THR A 41 5.33 -10.50 -7.33
N GLY A 42 4.60 -9.52 -7.83
CA GLY A 42 3.51 -9.70 -8.78
C GLY A 42 3.52 -8.60 -9.83
N ALA A 43 2.98 -8.86 -11.00
CA ALA A 43 2.83 -7.85 -12.05
C ALA A 43 1.61 -8.13 -12.91
N MET A 44 0.90 -7.06 -13.27
CA MET A 44 -0.23 -7.12 -14.19
C MET A 44 -0.31 -5.86 -15.05
N LEU A 45 -0.98 -5.96 -16.17
CA LEU A 45 -1.34 -4.80 -16.96
C LEU A 45 -2.47 -4.04 -16.24
N TRP A 46 -2.34 -2.72 -16.23
CA TRP A 46 -3.29 -1.83 -15.59
C TRP A 46 -3.43 -0.56 -16.41
N ASP A 47 -4.44 -0.55 -17.25
CA ASP A 47 -4.71 0.61 -18.09
C ASP A 47 -5.39 1.72 -17.29
N THR A 48 -5.05 2.95 -17.63
CA THR A 48 -5.69 4.15 -17.08
C THR A 48 -6.28 4.99 -18.18
N GLU A 49 -7.36 5.68 -17.83
CA GLU A 49 -8.05 6.56 -18.75
C GLU A 49 -7.60 8.02 -18.62
N PRO A 50 -7.72 8.83 -19.68
CA PRO A 50 -7.44 10.26 -19.59
C PRO A 50 -8.25 10.94 -18.48
N GLY A 51 -7.57 11.72 -17.64
CA GLY A 51 -8.20 12.42 -16.51
C GLY A 51 -8.42 11.57 -15.26
N GLU A 52 -8.04 10.31 -15.28
CA GLU A 52 -8.04 9.47 -14.09
C GLU A 52 -6.99 9.95 -13.09
N ARG A 53 -7.32 9.87 -11.81
CA ARG A 53 -6.44 10.23 -10.69
C ARG A 53 -6.10 8.99 -9.89
N ILE A 54 -4.92 8.96 -9.32
CA ILE A 54 -4.44 7.88 -8.45
C ILE A 54 -4.20 8.41 -7.05
N PHE A 55 -4.62 7.65 -6.06
CA PHE A 55 -4.26 7.87 -4.67
C PHE A 55 -2.94 7.19 -4.35
N ILE A 56 -1.99 7.98 -3.86
CA ILE A 56 -0.68 7.51 -3.42
C ILE A 56 -0.73 7.39 -1.90
N ASN A 57 -0.83 6.16 -1.41
CA ASN A 57 -0.84 5.90 0.03
C ASN A 57 0.57 5.68 0.54
N GLY A 58 0.95 6.41 1.57
CA GLY A 58 2.24 6.24 2.23
C GLY A 58 2.14 5.29 3.44
N PHE A 59 3.28 4.77 3.87
CA PHE A 59 3.38 3.81 4.96
C PHE A 59 3.21 4.45 6.34
N GLN A 60 3.74 5.66 6.53
CA GLN A 60 3.74 6.34 7.83
C GLN A 60 2.70 7.47 7.89
N SER A 61 2.23 7.75 9.11
CA SER A 61 1.28 8.84 9.37
C SER A 61 1.79 10.24 8.99
N TRP A 62 3.09 10.40 8.83
CA TRP A 62 3.73 11.66 8.40
C TRP A 62 3.98 11.73 6.90
N THR A 63 3.67 10.69 6.18
CA THR A 63 3.81 10.65 4.73
C THR A 63 2.68 11.44 4.08
N TYR A 64 3.04 12.27 3.12
CA TYR A 64 2.07 12.96 2.30
C TYR A 64 1.41 11.96 1.33
N SER A 65 0.14 11.67 1.56
CA SER A 65 -0.65 10.73 0.77
C SER A 65 -1.68 11.50 -0.07
N PRO A 66 -1.30 12.01 -1.26
CA PRO A 66 -2.18 12.79 -2.10
C PRO A 66 -2.93 11.94 -3.11
N GLU A 67 -4.00 12.51 -3.64
CA GLU A 67 -4.55 12.11 -4.91
C GLU A 67 -3.96 12.98 -6.02
N CYS A 68 -3.30 12.40 -7.01
CA CYS A 68 -2.64 13.10 -8.10
C CYS A 68 -3.05 12.56 -9.47
N GLY A 69 -2.71 13.27 -10.52
CA GLY A 69 -2.87 12.78 -11.88
C GLY A 69 -1.96 11.58 -12.12
N VAL A 70 -2.44 10.60 -12.88
CA VAL A 70 -1.70 9.34 -13.13
C VAL A 70 -0.33 9.54 -13.79
N LYS A 71 -0.09 10.72 -14.39
CA LYS A 71 1.20 11.09 -15.01
C LYS A 71 1.97 12.15 -14.22
N ASP A 72 1.49 12.52 -13.04
CA ASP A 72 2.19 13.44 -12.18
C ASP A 72 3.45 12.79 -11.58
N ARG A 73 4.33 13.61 -11.08
CA ARG A 73 5.49 13.14 -10.31
C ARG A 73 5.06 12.92 -8.86
N THR A 74 5.43 11.79 -8.29
CA THR A 74 5.26 11.55 -6.85
C THR A 74 6.02 12.63 -6.07
N PRO A 75 5.39 13.31 -5.10
CA PRO A 75 6.07 14.25 -4.25
C PRO A 75 7.27 13.60 -3.56
N SER A 76 8.41 14.25 -3.61
CA SER A 76 9.62 13.84 -2.92
C SER A 76 10.27 15.05 -2.25
N PHE A 77 11.36 14.87 -1.53
CA PHE A 77 12.12 16.00 -1.03
C PHE A 77 12.57 16.90 -2.18
N ALA A 78 11.88 18.03 -2.36
CA ALA A 78 12.13 18.98 -3.42
C ALA A 78 13.46 19.73 -3.26
N SER A 79 14.04 19.77 -2.05
CA SER A 79 15.24 20.55 -1.75
C SER A 79 16.45 19.65 -1.51
N PRO A 80 17.61 19.95 -2.13
CA PRO A 80 18.85 19.29 -1.78
C PRO A 80 19.22 19.41 -0.29
N LEU A 81 18.76 20.48 0.38
CA LEU A 81 18.93 20.67 1.82
C LEU A 81 18.15 19.64 2.66
N ALA A 82 17.01 19.19 2.16
CA ALA A 82 16.23 18.14 2.84
C ALA A 82 16.94 16.78 2.80
N ARG A 83 17.79 16.54 1.80
CA ARG A 83 18.65 15.35 1.67
C ARG A 83 19.98 15.48 2.44
N PHE A 84 20.20 16.60 3.12
CA PHE A 84 21.41 16.81 3.91
C PHE A 84 21.35 15.96 5.19
N LYS A 85 22.07 14.84 5.18
CA LYS A 85 22.06 13.81 6.25
C LYS A 85 22.14 14.35 7.68
N PRO A 86 22.96 15.39 8.01
CA PRO A 86 23.00 15.94 9.36
C PRO A 86 21.66 16.47 9.89
N LEU A 87 20.72 16.83 9.03
CA LEU A 87 19.38 17.27 9.44
C LEU A 87 18.46 16.10 9.77
N GLY A 88 18.79 14.89 9.32
CA GLY A 88 18.05 13.67 9.63
C GLY A 88 16.61 13.66 9.09
N LEU A 89 16.29 14.52 8.11
CA LEU A 89 14.92 14.62 7.58
C LEU A 89 14.50 13.37 6.80
N GLU A 90 15.45 12.61 6.29
CA GLU A 90 15.22 11.32 5.65
C GLU A 90 14.64 10.26 6.60
N ARG A 91 14.66 10.51 7.91
CA ARG A 91 14.05 9.62 8.92
C ARG A 91 12.56 9.82 9.07
N TYR A 92 12.01 10.86 8.46
CA TYR A 92 10.59 11.15 8.51
C TYR A 92 9.92 10.72 7.21
N GLY A 93 8.67 10.23 7.32
CA GLY A 93 7.94 9.70 6.18
C GLY A 93 8.54 8.39 5.65
N ASP A 94 8.20 8.03 4.43
CA ASP A 94 8.57 6.75 3.83
C ASP A 94 9.97 6.72 3.22
N TYR A 95 10.69 7.82 3.22
CA TYR A 95 12.04 7.93 2.60
C TYR A 95 13.08 7.00 3.23
N TYR A 96 12.81 6.50 4.41
CA TYR A 96 13.65 5.52 5.08
C TYR A 96 13.42 4.10 4.56
N PHE A 97 12.22 3.81 4.07
CA PHE A 97 11.76 2.48 3.66
C PHE A 97 11.62 2.35 2.15
N THR A 98 11.28 3.44 1.46
CA THR A 98 10.91 3.43 0.05
C THR A 98 11.65 4.49 -0.71
N ASP A 99 12.28 4.09 -1.82
CA ASP A 99 12.80 5.03 -2.80
C ASP A 99 11.65 5.60 -3.62
N TYR A 100 11.42 6.90 -3.49
CA TYR A 100 10.40 7.58 -4.28
C TYR A 100 10.81 7.65 -5.74
N PRO A 101 9.98 7.14 -6.65
CA PRO A 101 10.26 7.26 -8.07
C PRO A 101 10.18 8.73 -8.48
N GLU A 102 11.29 9.30 -8.97
CA GLU A 102 11.30 10.69 -9.45
C GLU A 102 10.79 10.81 -10.89
N THR A 103 10.41 9.70 -11.51
CA THR A 103 9.89 9.63 -12.87
C THR A 103 8.40 10.00 -12.89
N PRO A 104 7.98 11.00 -13.68
CA PRO A 104 6.56 11.30 -13.86
C PRO A 104 5.78 10.07 -14.34
N GLY A 105 4.61 9.85 -13.76
CA GLY A 105 3.75 8.71 -14.07
C GLY A 105 4.15 7.40 -13.37
N VAL A 106 5.18 7.41 -12.51
CA VAL A 106 5.50 6.27 -11.64
C VAL A 106 5.15 6.64 -10.21
N THR A 107 4.22 5.88 -9.64
CA THR A 107 3.66 6.11 -8.30
C THR A 107 3.75 4.84 -7.47
N HIS A 108 3.52 4.97 -6.17
CA HIS A 108 3.46 3.84 -5.25
C HIS A 108 2.29 3.99 -4.27
N GLY A 109 1.93 2.91 -3.62
CA GLY A 109 0.97 2.88 -2.51
C GLY A 109 1.30 1.71 -1.60
N GLU A 110 1.12 1.91 -0.30
CA GLU A 110 1.29 0.88 0.72
C GLU A 110 -0.07 0.33 1.11
N SER A 111 -0.21 -0.99 1.13
CA SER A 111 -1.42 -1.75 1.46
C SER A 111 -2.58 -1.55 0.50
N TYR A 112 -2.81 -0.36 -0.04
CA TYR A 112 -3.85 -0.13 -1.05
C TYR A 112 -3.54 1.08 -1.93
N ALA A 113 -4.17 1.07 -3.10
CA ALA A 113 -4.24 2.21 -4.01
C ALA A 113 -5.63 2.25 -4.67
N TYR A 114 -6.07 3.43 -5.08
CA TYR A 114 -7.26 3.55 -5.90
C TYR A 114 -7.04 4.50 -7.08
N TRP A 115 -7.83 4.29 -8.10
CA TRP A 115 -7.92 5.13 -9.29
C TRP A 115 -9.34 5.65 -9.41
N ARG A 116 -9.48 6.94 -9.71
CA ARG A 116 -10.78 7.59 -9.79
C ARG A 116 -10.90 8.53 -10.97
N ARG A 117 -12.06 8.49 -11.65
CA ARG A 117 -12.48 9.47 -12.64
C ARG A 117 -13.98 9.75 -12.49
N GLY A 118 -14.31 10.93 -11.95
CA GLY A 118 -15.70 11.24 -11.58
C GLY A 118 -16.23 10.22 -10.56
N GLU A 119 -17.36 9.60 -10.89
CA GLU A 119 -17.97 8.55 -10.04
C GLU A 119 -17.38 7.15 -10.27
N HIS A 120 -16.55 6.98 -11.30
CA HIS A 120 -15.90 5.69 -11.54
C HIS A 120 -14.68 5.52 -10.66
N PHE A 121 -14.69 4.47 -9.87
CA PHE A 121 -13.70 4.18 -8.84
C PHE A 121 -13.21 2.74 -8.98
N ARG A 122 -11.90 2.55 -8.91
CA ARG A 122 -11.24 1.24 -8.88
C ARG A 122 -10.34 1.16 -7.67
N LEU A 123 -10.47 0.11 -6.88
CA LEU A 123 -9.69 -0.13 -5.66
C LEU A 123 -8.91 -1.43 -5.79
N LEU A 124 -7.64 -1.40 -5.44
CA LEU A 124 -6.84 -2.57 -5.17
C LEU A 124 -6.30 -2.44 -3.74
N GLY A 125 -6.64 -3.37 -2.87
CA GLY A 125 -6.24 -3.36 -1.47
C GLY A 125 -5.77 -4.72 -0.99
N SER A 126 -4.81 -4.74 -0.07
CA SER A 126 -4.40 -5.93 0.64
C SER A 126 -5.46 -6.33 1.67
N LEU A 127 -5.64 -7.62 1.88
CA LEU A 127 -6.54 -8.18 2.89
C LEU A 127 -5.80 -8.65 4.14
N ASP A 128 -4.49 -8.94 4.00
CA ASP A 128 -3.67 -9.44 5.10
C ASP A 128 -2.24 -8.93 5.02
N GLU A 129 -1.80 -8.27 6.07
CA GLU A 129 -0.46 -7.71 6.25
C GLU A 129 0.31 -8.43 7.38
N SER A 130 -0.21 -9.55 7.89
CA SER A 130 0.35 -10.23 9.07
C SER A 130 1.74 -10.84 8.83
N SER A 131 2.05 -11.22 7.59
CA SER A 131 3.33 -11.83 7.20
C SER A 131 4.21 -10.92 6.34
N GLY A 132 3.84 -9.66 6.17
CA GLY A 132 4.58 -8.66 5.41
C GLY A 132 3.66 -7.68 4.70
N TYR A 133 4.13 -6.45 4.55
CA TYR A 133 3.36 -5.38 3.92
C TYR A 133 3.32 -5.54 2.41
N THR A 134 2.15 -5.23 1.84
CA THR A 134 1.95 -5.22 0.38
C THR A 134 2.24 -3.83 -0.16
N MET A 135 3.24 -3.74 -1.03
CA MET A 135 3.61 -2.51 -1.72
C MET A 135 3.10 -2.57 -3.16
N ILE A 136 2.47 -1.48 -3.60
CA ILE A 136 1.89 -1.33 -4.93
C ILE A 136 2.69 -0.27 -5.67
N ARG A 137 3.23 -0.59 -6.83
CA ARG A 137 3.90 0.35 -7.72
C ARG A 137 3.18 0.39 -9.06
N TYR A 138 2.78 1.56 -9.48
CA TYR A 138 2.12 1.77 -10.75
C TYR A 138 2.99 2.62 -11.68
N ASP A 139 3.19 2.15 -12.90
CA ASP A 139 3.86 2.86 -13.99
C ASP A 139 2.85 3.14 -15.12
N ALA A 140 2.33 4.39 -15.14
CA ALA A 140 1.39 4.84 -16.16
C ALA A 140 1.99 4.93 -17.57
N ASN A 141 3.32 4.99 -17.68
CA ASN A 141 3.99 5.03 -18.98
C ASN A 141 4.04 3.65 -19.63
N ALA A 142 4.13 2.62 -18.79
CA ALA A 142 4.14 1.22 -19.23
C ALA A 142 2.75 0.55 -19.13
N GLY A 143 1.74 1.21 -18.52
CA GLY A 143 0.45 0.59 -18.21
C GLY A 143 0.61 -0.64 -17.32
N LYS A 144 1.53 -0.58 -16.34
CA LYS A 144 1.92 -1.73 -15.54
C LYS A 144 1.79 -1.46 -14.06
N LEU A 145 1.15 -2.38 -13.36
CA LEU A 145 1.11 -2.43 -11.90
C LEU A 145 2.01 -3.56 -11.42
N THR A 146 2.84 -3.26 -10.44
CA THR A 146 3.73 -4.23 -9.79
C THR A 146 3.39 -4.27 -8.30
N LEU A 147 3.32 -5.48 -7.78
CA LEU A 147 3.17 -5.76 -6.36
C LEU A 147 4.47 -6.31 -5.81
N SER A 148 4.79 -5.99 -4.59
CA SER A 148 5.83 -6.65 -3.81
C SER A 148 5.37 -6.81 -2.37
N ARG A 149 5.96 -7.79 -1.68
CA ARG A 149 5.67 -8.03 -0.26
C ARG A 149 6.96 -7.88 0.55
N ASP A 150 6.89 -7.13 1.65
CA ASP A 150 7.99 -7.00 2.60
C ASP A 150 7.98 -8.20 3.56
N CYS A 151 8.44 -9.33 3.05
CA CYS A 151 8.51 -10.60 3.77
C CYS A 151 9.90 -11.27 3.67
N CYS A 152 10.91 -10.51 3.25
CA CYS A 152 12.28 -11.00 3.16
C CYS A 152 12.78 -11.48 4.53
N GLY A 153 13.36 -12.68 4.56
CA GLY A 153 13.84 -13.31 5.81
C GLY A 153 12.77 -14.11 6.57
N VAL A 154 11.52 -14.10 6.15
CA VAL A 154 10.46 -14.94 6.74
C VAL A 154 10.66 -16.39 6.32
N ARG A 155 10.63 -17.31 7.28
CA ARG A 155 10.71 -18.75 7.02
C ARG A 155 9.35 -19.26 6.55
N CYS A 156 9.36 -20.08 5.52
CA CYS A 156 8.17 -20.70 4.96
C CYS A 156 8.31 -22.23 4.92
N ASN A 157 7.19 -22.93 4.99
CA ASN A 157 7.09 -24.37 4.81
C ASN A 157 5.62 -24.76 4.54
N GLY A 158 5.34 -25.36 3.39
CA GLY A 158 3.98 -25.71 2.98
C GLY A 158 3.20 -24.55 2.37
N GLU A 159 1.91 -24.46 2.67
CA GLU A 159 1.03 -23.44 2.11
C GLU A 159 1.48 -22.03 2.47
N PHE A 160 1.62 -21.21 1.46
CA PHE A 160 2.05 -19.81 1.58
C PHE A 160 1.10 -18.90 0.79
N HIS A 161 0.62 -17.85 1.45
CA HIS A 161 -0.19 -16.79 0.83
C HIS A 161 0.72 -15.81 0.11
N VAL A 162 0.81 -15.94 -1.21
CA VAL A 162 1.60 -15.05 -2.07
C VAL A 162 1.05 -13.63 -1.99
N PHE A 163 -0.25 -13.49 -2.23
CA PHE A 163 -1.01 -12.26 -2.05
C PHE A 163 -2.45 -12.58 -1.67
N ASP A 164 -3.00 -11.82 -0.72
CA ASP A 164 -4.42 -11.77 -0.39
C ASP A 164 -4.92 -10.37 -0.76
N LEU A 165 -5.64 -10.24 -1.87
CA LEU A 165 -6.02 -8.97 -2.48
C LEU A 165 -7.53 -8.84 -2.60
N PHE A 166 -8.00 -7.61 -2.48
CA PHE A 166 -9.35 -7.21 -2.83
C PHE A 166 -9.32 -6.27 -4.03
N TYR A 167 -10.13 -6.55 -5.03
CA TYR A 167 -10.33 -5.68 -6.19
C TYR A 167 -11.78 -5.26 -6.29
N ALA A 168 -12.02 -3.97 -6.47
CA ALA A 168 -13.35 -3.43 -6.73
C ALA A 168 -13.31 -2.43 -7.88
N GLU A 169 -14.40 -2.36 -8.62
CA GLU A 169 -14.68 -1.39 -9.67
C GLU A 169 -16.15 -0.96 -9.59
N GLY A 170 -16.40 0.36 -9.61
CA GLY A 170 -17.76 0.92 -9.54
C GLY A 170 -17.83 2.16 -8.65
N ALA A 171 -18.74 2.18 -7.68
CA ALA A 171 -18.88 3.29 -6.75
C ALA A 171 -17.86 3.20 -5.60
N GLU A 172 -17.30 4.35 -5.22
CA GLU A 172 -16.29 4.44 -4.16
C GLU A 172 -16.75 3.82 -2.84
N LYS A 173 -17.97 4.19 -2.41
CA LYS A 173 -18.53 3.68 -1.15
C LYS A 173 -18.66 2.16 -1.14
N GLU A 174 -19.11 1.58 -2.24
CA GLU A 174 -19.28 0.13 -2.37
C GLU A 174 -17.94 -0.58 -2.39
N GLY A 175 -16.93 0.02 -3.04
CA GLY A 175 -15.56 -0.48 -3.05
C GLY A 175 -14.97 -0.58 -1.64
N TYR A 176 -15.04 0.49 -0.85
CA TYR A 176 -14.53 0.49 0.52
C TYR A 176 -15.37 -0.40 1.46
N ASP A 177 -16.71 -0.37 1.35
CA ASP A 177 -17.58 -1.22 2.17
C ASP A 177 -17.27 -2.72 1.94
N GLY A 178 -17.05 -3.10 0.68
CA GLY A 178 -16.68 -4.46 0.31
C GLY A 178 -15.30 -4.86 0.83
N TRP A 179 -14.30 -3.98 0.68
CA TRP A 179 -12.94 -4.23 1.17
C TRP A 179 -12.89 -4.40 2.69
N PHE A 180 -13.53 -3.49 3.44
CA PHE A 180 -13.61 -3.61 4.90
C PHE A 180 -14.36 -4.86 5.36
N ALA A 181 -15.43 -5.23 4.65
CA ALA A 181 -16.15 -6.48 4.92
C ALA A 181 -15.27 -7.72 4.68
N ALA A 182 -14.49 -7.73 3.59
CA ALA A 182 -13.56 -8.81 3.28
C ALA A 182 -12.43 -8.96 4.31
N MET A 183 -12.00 -7.84 4.94
CA MET A 183 -11.07 -7.86 6.07
C MET A 183 -11.73 -8.24 7.41
N GLY A 184 -13.03 -8.52 7.43
CA GLY A 184 -13.76 -8.81 8.65
C GLY A 184 -13.99 -7.60 9.57
N LEU A 185 -13.81 -6.38 9.05
CA LEU A 185 -14.00 -5.18 9.83
C LEU A 185 -15.50 -4.84 9.93
N PRO A 186 -16.05 -4.72 11.14
CA PRO A 186 -17.47 -4.42 11.32
C PRO A 186 -17.77 -2.97 10.90
N LYS A 187 -18.91 -2.78 10.23
CA LYS A 187 -19.48 -1.43 10.07
C LYS A 187 -19.81 -0.87 11.46
N LYS A 188 -19.07 0.13 11.87
CA LYS A 188 -19.41 0.89 13.09
C LYS A 188 -20.22 2.12 12.71
N PRO A 189 -21.32 2.40 13.39
CA PRO A 189 -22.01 3.67 13.23
C PRO A 189 -21.05 4.80 13.61
N THR A 190 -20.98 5.82 12.77
CA THR A 190 -20.18 7.02 13.04
C THR A 190 -20.93 7.87 14.07
N GLU A 191 -20.61 7.71 15.33
CA GLU A 191 -21.03 8.64 16.36
C GLU A 191 -20.12 9.87 16.35
N ARG A 192 -20.68 11.02 16.70
CA ARG A 192 -19.85 12.22 16.90
C ARG A 192 -18.99 12.01 18.13
N ILE A 193 -17.69 11.95 17.92
CA ILE A 193 -16.71 11.84 19.00
C ILE A 193 -16.14 13.25 19.22
N ALA A 194 -16.30 13.78 20.42
CA ALA A 194 -15.58 14.96 20.87
C ALA A 194 -14.40 14.50 21.73
N GLY A 195 -13.23 15.01 21.43
CA GLY A 195 -12.01 14.65 22.16
C GLY A 195 -11.09 15.85 22.34
N TYR A 196 -10.24 15.78 23.35
CA TYR A 196 -9.19 16.73 23.60
C TYR A 196 -7.83 16.11 23.27
N SER A 197 -7.01 16.85 22.50
CA SER A 197 -5.63 16.48 22.23
C SER A 197 -4.70 17.46 22.93
N SER A 198 -3.90 16.98 23.84
CA SER A 198 -2.89 17.76 24.54
C SER A 198 -1.57 17.92 23.80
N TRP A 199 -1.39 17.17 22.70
CA TRP A 199 -0.10 17.08 21.99
C TRP A 199 0.49 18.45 21.61
N TYR A 200 -0.30 19.33 21.04
CA TYR A 200 0.18 20.65 20.60
C TYR A 200 0.27 21.68 21.75
N ASN A 201 -0.32 21.39 22.91
CA ASN A 201 -0.35 22.31 24.05
C ASN A 201 0.64 21.92 25.15
N ARG A 202 0.77 20.63 25.44
CA ARG A 202 1.56 20.13 26.57
C ARG A 202 2.65 19.13 26.18
N TYR A 203 2.55 18.53 25.00
CA TYR A 203 3.49 17.52 24.53
C TYR A 203 3.73 16.43 25.59
N GLN A 204 4.95 16.31 26.12
CA GLN A 204 5.32 15.34 27.16
C GLN A 204 5.05 15.83 28.60
N ASP A 205 4.72 17.11 28.76
CA ASP A 205 4.48 17.73 30.07
C ASP A 205 3.01 17.63 30.53
N ILE A 206 2.31 16.63 30.04
CA ILE A 206 0.92 16.37 30.42
C ILE A 206 0.87 15.56 31.72
N ASP A 207 0.06 16.01 32.66
CA ASP A 207 -0.24 15.30 33.89
C ASP A 207 -1.76 15.28 34.17
N GLU A 208 -2.20 14.49 35.14
CA GLU A 208 -3.60 14.36 35.51
C GLU A 208 -4.21 15.71 35.97
N LYS A 209 -3.46 16.51 36.70
CA LYS A 209 -3.89 17.81 37.17
C LYS A 209 -4.15 18.76 35.99
N CYS A 210 -3.35 18.70 34.95
CA CYS A 210 -3.54 19.48 33.74
C CYS A 210 -4.79 19.07 32.96
N ILE A 211 -5.20 17.81 33.03
CA ILE A 211 -6.39 17.30 32.34
C ILE A 211 -7.68 17.66 33.13
N LEU A 212 -7.60 17.66 34.45
CA LEU A 212 -8.75 17.86 35.33
C LEU A 212 -9.00 19.33 35.69
N SER A 213 -8.14 20.24 35.31
CA SER A 213 -8.26 21.69 35.51
C SER A 213 -9.00 22.37 34.35
#